data_708f4866ce7c94aad756e055ce7e985f
#
_entry.id   708f4866ce7c94aad756e055ce7e985f
#
_cell.length_a   1.000
_cell.length_b   1.000
_cell.length_c   1.000
_cell.angle_alpha   90.00
_cell.angle_beta   90.00
_cell.angle_gamma   90.00
#
_symmetry.space_group_name_H-M   'P 1'
#
loop_
_entity.id
_entity.type
_entity.pdbx_description
1 polymer ?
#
loop_
_entity_poly.entity_id
_entity_poly.type
_entity_poly.pdbx_seq_one_letter_code
_entity_poly.pdbx_strand_id
1 'polypeptide(L)'
;MTENPLNCSVAMALGFIGDSWSILILRDLMMFGGTRRFEQLREGLGISRNVLTERLKTLVDQEIVRKSPVEDGGRRMQYKLSRKGWELMPILVGINQWCERWRPDPINSAFEFVDAEQGREIDVVAIRSQDGRVLGPPDITAIPRTEAAKAYFTSLTTPRKKPQESE
;
A
#
# COMPACT_ATOMS: atom_id res chain seq x y z
N MET A 1 -5.73 16.16 -8.60
CA MET A 1 -4.46 15.41 -8.49
C MET A 1 -3.35 16.41 -8.70
N THR A 2 -2.53 16.67 -7.69
CA THR A 2 -1.31 17.45 -7.86
C THR A 2 -0.41 16.76 -8.86
N GLU A 3 -0.08 17.43 -9.96
CA GLU A 3 0.89 16.91 -10.92
C GLU A 3 2.18 16.57 -10.16
N ASN A 4 2.59 15.31 -10.23
CA ASN A 4 3.84 14.87 -9.64
C ASN A 4 4.99 15.23 -10.62
N PRO A 5 5.73 16.32 -10.40
CA PRO A 5 6.71 16.83 -11.36
C PRO A 5 7.85 15.84 -11.62
N LEU A 6 8.06 14.88 -10.71
CA LEU A 6 9.10 13.86 -10.84
C LEU A 6 8.62 12.57 -11.50
N ASN A 7 7.33 12.46 -11.81
CA ASN A 7 6.71 11.23 -12.30
C ASN A 7 7.03 10.01 -11.38
N CYS A 8 7.00 10.24 -10.06
CA CYS A 8 7.39 9.28 -9.04
C CYS A 8 6.29 8.22 -8.85
N SER A 9 6.60 6.96 -9.11
CA SER A 9 5.66 5.84 -8.97
C SER A 9 5.10 5.70 -7.55
N VAL A 10 5.89 6.01 -6.52
CA VAL A 10 5.43 6.00 -5.12
C VAL A 10 4.35 7.07 -4.91
N ALA A 11 4.60 8.31 -5.37
CA ALA A 11 3.62 9.39 -5.24
C ALA A 11 2.34 9.09 -6.04
N MET A 12 2.45 8.48 -7.22
CA MET A 12 1.29 8.02 -7.99
C MET A 12 0.49 6.97 -7.23
N ALA A 13 1.14 5.95 -6.67
CA ALA A 13 0.48 4.91 -5.87
C ALA A 13 -0.23 5.51 -4.64
N LEU A 14 0.43 6.41 -3.92
CA LEU A 14 -0.16 7.09 -2.76
C LEU A 14 -1.36 7.96 -3.13
N GLY A 15 -1.48 8.41 -4.39
CA GLY A 15 -2.67 9.12 -4.88
C GLY A 15 -3.96 8.31 -4.84
N PHE A 16 -3.89 6.99 -4.79
CA PHE A 16 -5.08 6.12 -4.76
C PHE A 16 -5.10 5.10 -3.61
N ILE A 17 -3.97 4.78 -2.97
CA ILE A 17 -3.94 3.90 -1.79
C ILE A 17 -3.37 4.59 -0.53
N GLY A 18 -2.93 5.86 -0.62
CA GLY A 18 -2.19 6.51 0.46
C GLY A 18 -3.03 6.99 1.64
N ASP A 19 -4.33 6.90 1.59
CA ASP A 19 -5.19 7.18 2.75
C ASP A 19 -5.40 5.93 3.60
N SER A 20 -5.62 6.13 4.90
CA SER A 20 -5.78 5.02 5.85
C SER A 20 -6.96 4.10 5.53
N TRP A 21 -8.07 4.65 5.01
CA TRP A 21 -9.23 3.84 4.71
C TRP A 21 -9.02 2.92 3.52
N SER A 22 -8.35 3.38 2.46
CA SER A 22 -8.01 2.53 1.31
C SER A 22 -7.14 1.34 1.75
N ILE A 23 -6.12 1.57 2.57
CA ILE A 23 -5.26 0.50 3.11
C ILE A 23 -6.05 -0.47 3.99
N LEU A 24 -6.93 0.03 4.87
CA LEU A 24 -7.75 -0.82 5.75
C LEU A 24 -8.80 -1.63 4.97
N ILE A 25 -9.40 -1.07 3.91
CA ILE A 25 -10.29 -1.81 3.00
C ILE A 25 -9.54 -2.94 2.31
N LEU A 26 -8.33 -2.68 1.80
CA LEU A 26 -7.49 -3.71 1.16
C LEU A 26 -7.10 -4.79 2.15
N ARG A 27 -6.71 -4.43 3.38
CA ARG A 27 -6.43 -5.38 4.46
C ARG A 27 -7.63 -6.31 4.68
N ASP A 28 -8.82 -5.75 4.90
CA ASP A 28 -10.02 -6.55 5.16
C ASP A 28 -10.37 -7.47 3.99
N LEU A 29 -10.27 -6.98 2.76
CA LEU A 29 -10.46 -7.83 1.59
C LEU A 29 -9.48 -9.00 1.58
N MET A 30 -8.18 -8.75 1.82
CA MET A 30 -7.14 -9.79 1.81
C MET A 30 -7.35 -10.83 2.91
N MET A 31 -7.67 -10.40 4.12
CA MET A 31 -7.87 -11.28 5.28
C MET A 31 -9.10 -12.17 5.15
N PHE A 32 -10.08 -11.76 4.39
CA PHE A 32 -11.34 -12.49 4.24
C PHE A 32 -11.52 -13.10 2.83
N GLY A 33 -10.46 -13.62 2.25
CA GLY A 33 -10.50 -14.38 1.00
C GLY A 33 -10.69 -13.53 -0.26
N GLY A 34 -10.38 -12.25 -0.19
CA GLY A 34 -10.40 -11.34 -1.33
C GLY A 34 -11.76 -10.78 -1.73
N THR A 35 -12.83 -11.12 -1.01
CA THR A 35 -14.19 -10.71 -1.38
C THR A 35 -15.00 -10.28 -0.16
N ARG A 36 -15.66 -9.11 -0.25
CA ARG A 36 -16.55 -8.57 0.79
C ARG A 36 -17.73 -7.82 0.19
N ARG A 37 -18.86 -7.82 0.90
CA ARG A 37 -20.02 -6.96 0.61
C ARG A 37 -19.80 -5.56 1.20
N PHE A 38 -20.48 -4.57 0.65
CA PHE A 38 -20.39 -3.17 1.12
C PHE A 38 -20.66 -3.04 2.63
N GLU A 39 -21.76 -3.63 3.10
CA GLU A 39 -22.13 -3.52 4.52
C GLU A 39 -21.12 -4.26 5.45
N GLN A 40 -20.55 -5.36 5.02
CA GLN A 40 -19.49 -6.05 5.78
C GLN A 40 -18.23 -5.19 5.96
N LEU A 41 -17.82 -4.49 4.90
CA LEU A 41 -16.70 -3.52 4.99
C LEU A 41 -17.08 -2.34 5.88
N ARG A 42 -18.29 -1.80 5.72
CA ARG A 42 -18.76 -0.65 6.48
C ARG A 42 -18.78 -0.94 7.99
N GLU A 43 -19.36 -2.07 8.37
CA GLU A 43 -19.51 -2.49 9.76
C GLU A 43 -18.18 -2.91 10.38
N GLY A 44 -17.40 -3.72 9.65
CA GLY A 44 -16.11 -4.22 10.12
C GLY A 44 -15.09 -3.09 10.36
N LEU A 45 -15.11 -2.06 9.53
CA LEU A 45 -14.20 -0.92 9.64
C LEU A 45 -14.75 0.24 10.48
N GLY A 46 -16.05 0.25 10.79
CA GLY A 46 -16.68 1.41 11.44
C GLY A 46 -16.68 2.68 10.56
N ILE A 47 -16.59 2.53 9.25
CA ILE A 47 -16.46 3.63 8.30
C ILE A 47 -17.84 4.17 7.87
N SER A 48 -17.94 5.48 7.64
CA SER A 48 -19.17 6.07 7.12
C SER A 48 -19.47 5.61 5.69
N ARG A 49 -20.76 5.53 5.33
CA ARG A 49 -21.20 5.14 3.99
C ARG A 49 -20.57 5.98 2.89
N ASN A 50 -20.51 7.28 3.08
CA ASN A 50 -19.99 8.22 2.07
C ASN A 50 -18.49 7.99 1.82
N VAL A 51 -17.70 7.89 2.88
CA VAL A 51 -16.25 7.66 2.78
C VAL A 51 -15.98 6.29 2.14
N LEU A 52 -16.66 5.23 2.58
CA LEU A 52 -16.50 3.91 1.98
C LEU A 52 -16.85 3.90 0.49
N THR A 53 -17.93 4.59 0.10
CA THR A 53 -18.34 4.69 -1.30
C THR A 53 -17.26 5.37 -2.15
N GLU A 54 -16.71 6.47 -1.65
CA GLU A 54 -15.65 7.21 -2.34
C GLU A 54 -14.37 6.37 -2.49
N ARG A 55 -13.92 5.72 -1.41
CA ARG A 55 -12.71 4.90 -1.44
C ARG A 55 -12.86 3.67 -2.33
N LEU A 56 -13.99 2.98 -2.24
CA LEU A 56 -14.27 1.84 -3.12
C LEU A 56 -14.36 2.26 -4.59
N LYS A 57 -14.92 3.44 -4.88
CA LYS A 57 -14.94 3.99 -6.24
C LYS A 57 -13.51 4.19 -6.74
N THR A 58 -12.63 4.85 -5.97
CA THR A 58 -11.23 5.05 -6.34
C THR A 58 -10.51 3.70 -6.60
N LEU A 59 -10.69 2.72 -5.71
CA LEU A 59 -10.05 1.41 -5.87
C LEU A 59 -10.58 0.63 -7.09
N VAL A 60 -11.86 0.83 -7.45
CA VAL A 60 -12.46 0.23 -8.65
C VAL A 60 -11.98 0.95 -9.91
N ASP A 61 -11.96 2.28 -9.92
CA ASP A 61 -11.46 3.09 -11.04
C ASP A 61 -9.99 2.79 -11.35
N GLN A 62 -9.21 2.40 -10.32
CA GLN A 62 -7.82 1.98 -10.45
C GLN A 62 -7.66 0.47 -10.70
N GLU A 63 -8.73 -0.27 -10.93
CA GLU A 63 -8.73 -1.71 -11.18
C GLU A 63 -8.08 -2.56 -10.07
N ILE A 64 -7.91 -2.02 -8.87
CA ILE A 64 -7.39 -2.73 -7.69
C ILE A 64 -8.48 -3.65 -7.12
N VAL A 65 -9.72 -3.17 -7.14
CA VAL A 65 -10.90 -3.89 -6.70
C VAL A 65 -11.89 -3.98 -7.86
N ARG A 66 -12.62 -5.07 -7.97
CA ARG A 66 -13.72 -5.26 -8.91
C ARG A 66 -15.04 -5.28 -8.15
N LYS A 67 -16.05 -4.65 -8.72
CA LYS A 67 -17.43 -4.71 -8.24
C LYS A 67 -18.20 -5.71 -9.06
N SER A 68 -18.84 -6.69 -8.43
CA SER A 68 -19.64 -7.71 -9.12
C SER A 68 -20.93 -8.01 -8.35
N PRO A 69 -21.98 -8.53 -9.00
CA PRO A 69 -23.14 -9.07 -8.30
C PRO A 69 -22.71 -10.25 -7.39
N VAL A 70 -23.45 -10.44 -6.32
CA VAL A 70 -23.33 -11.67 -5.49
C VAL A 70 -23.98 -12.82 -6.26
N GLU A 71 -23.38 -14.01 -6.21
CA GLU A 71 -23.85 -15.19 -6.96
C GLU A 71 -25.20 -15.76 -6.48
N ASP A 72 -25.78 -15.19 -5.40
CA ASP A 72 -27.05 -15.61 -4.83
C ASP A 72 -28.31 -15.11 -5.61
N GLY A 73 -28.13 -14.54 -6.81
CA GLY A 73 -29.21 -14.05 -7.66
C GLY A 73 -29.86 -12.74 -7.20
N GLY A 74 -29.35 -12.13 -6.14
CA GLY A 74 -29.86 -10.86 -5.60
C GLY A 74 -29.22 -9.63 -6.27
N ARG A 75 -29.86 -8.46 -6.06
CA ARG A 75 -29.30 -7.16 -6.50
C ARG A 75 -28.09 -6.68 -5.65
N ARG A 76 -27.60 -7.51 -4.74
CA ARG A 76 -26.50 -7.15 -3.84
C ARG A 76 -25.18 -7.20 -4.58
N MET A 77 -24.34 -6.20 -4.32
CA MET A 77 -23.01 -6.09 -4.91
C MET A 77 -21.94 -6.50 -3.89
N GLN A 78 -20.87 -7.12 -4.40
CA GLN A 78 -19.68 -7.45 -3.66
C GLN A 78 -18.45 -6.81 -4.31
N TYR A 79 -17.42 -6.62 -3.52
CA TYR A 79 -16.14 -6.09 -3.93
C TYR A 79 -15.09 -7.19 -3.80
N LYS A 80 -14.35 -7.43 -4.86
CA LYS A 80 -13.36 -8.50 -4.96
C LYS A 80 -12.01 -7.93 -5.36
N LEU A 81 -10.94 -8.37 -4.73
CA LEU A 81 -9.59 -8.02 -5.16
C LEU A 81 -9.33 -8.53 -6.59
N SER A 82 -8.74 -7.66 -7.40
CA SER A 82 -8.16 -8.07 -8.67
C SER A 82 -6.78 -8.69 -8.45
N ARG A 83 -6.16 -9.21 -9.51
CA ARG A 83 -4.73 -9.60 -9.45
C ARG A 83 -3.86 -8.44 -8.99
N LYS A 84 -4.05 -7.24 -9.55
CA LYS A 84 -3.35 -6.00 -9.15
C LYS A 84 -3.55 -5.68 -7.67
N GLY A 85 -4.75 -5.92 -7.13
CA GLY A 85 -5.02 -5.76 -5.71
C GLY A 85 -4.26 -6.75 -4.84
N TRP A 86 -4.20 -8.02 -5.24
CA TRP A 86 -3.43 -9.05 -4.53
C TRP A 86 -1.93 -8.79 -4.52
N GLU A 87 -1.38 -8.16 -5.55
CA GLU A 87 0.03 -7.78 -5.64
C GLU A 87 0.44 -6.73 -4.59
N LEU A 88 -0.51 -6.09 -3.89
CA LEU A 88 -0.25 -5.21 -2.73
C LEU A 88 -0.03 -5.98 -1.41
N MET A 89 -0.27 -7.30 -1.37
CA MET A 89 -0.12 -8.12 -0.16
C MET A 89 1.26 -7.95 0.52
N PRO A 90 2.39 -8.03 -0.19
CA PRO A 90 3.70 -7.86 0.44
C PRO A 90 3.89 -6.48 1.10
N ILE A 91 3.24 -5.45 0.57
CA ILE A 91 3.29 -4.09 1.14
C ILE A 91 2.55 -4.06 2.48
N LEU A 92 1.35 -4.64 2.54
CA LEU A 92 0.55 -4.70 3.77
C LEU A 92 1.21 -5.56 4.85
N VAL A 93 1.74 -6.73 4.48
CA VAL A 93 2.49 -7.59 5.39
C VAL A 93 3.74 -6.86 5.89
N GLY A 94 4.48 -6.18 5.02
CA GLY A 94 5.65 -5.40 5.42
C GLY A 94 5.32 -4.26 6.39
N ILE A 95 4.19 -3.55 6.20
CA ILE A 95 3.70 -2.54 7.14
C ILE A 95 3.39 -3.18 8.50
N ASN A 96 2.69 -4.33 8.50
CA ASN A 96 2.36 -5.06 9.73
C ASN A 96 3.62 -5.46 10.49
N GLN A 97 4.55 -6.17 9.84
CA GLN A 97 5.80 -6.64 10.45
C GLN A 97 6.66 -5.48 10.95
N TRP A 98 6.70 -4.35 10.21
CA TRP A 98 7.40 -3.15 10.65
C TRP A 98 6.76 -2.57 11.92
N CYS A 99 5.44 -2.46 11.95
CA CYS A 99 4.72 -1.93 13.11
C CYS A 99 4.92 -2.81 14.36
N GLU A 100 4.81 -4.12 14.22
CA GLU A 100 4.99 -5.08 15.31
C GLU A 100 6.42 -5.03 15.89
N ARG A 101 7.43 -4.89 15.04
CA ARG A 101 8.83 -4.79 15.48
C ARG A 101 9.08 -3.56 16.33
N TRP A 102 8.53 -2.40 15.96
CA TRP A 102 8.84 -1.12 16.60
C TRP A 102 7.85 -0.71 17.69
N ARG A 103 6.69 -1.35 17.73
CA ARG A 103 5.65 -1.15 18.75
C ARG A 103 5.14 -2.51 19.22
N PRO A 104 6.01 -3.33 19.82
CA PRO A 104 5.61 -4.65 20.30
C PRO A 104 4.60 -4.47 21.45
N ASP A 105 3.34 -4.63 21.14
CA ASP A 105 2.26 -4.77 22.11
C ASP A 105 1.60 -6.13 21.87
N PRO A 106 2.05 -7.18 22.56
CA PRO A 106 1.52 -8.54 22.34
C PRO A 106 0.04 -8.66 22.68
N ILE A 107 -0.54 -7.70 23.41
CA ILE A 107 -1.97 -7.70 23.76
C ILE A 107 -2.83 -7.15 22.62
N ASN A 108 -2.26 -6.31 21.74
CA ASN A 108 -2.98 -5.59 20.70
C ASN A 108 -2.64 -6.04 19.26
N SER A 109 -1.78 -7.04 19.07
CA SER A 109 -1.61 -7.64 17.74
C SER A 109 -2.86 -8.46 17.41
N ALA A 110 -3.76 -7.85 16.63
CA ALA A 110 -5.05 -8.47 16.31
C ALA A 110 -4.92 -9.62 15.31
N PHE A 111 -3.80 -9.68 14.57
CA PHE A 111 -3.62 -10.63 13.47
C PHE A 111 -2.16 -11.03 13.32
N GLU A 112 -1.95 -12.32 13.09
CA GLU A 112 -0.70 -12.93 12.71
C GLU A 112 -0.81 -13.42 11.25
N PHE A 113 0.20 -13.16 10.43
CA PHE A 113 0.27 -13.71 9.08
C PHE A 113 1.04 -15.02 9.09
N VAL A 114 0.37 -16.08 8.68
CA VAL A 114 0.92 -17.44 8.64
C VAL A 114 0.83 -18.04 7.24
N ASP A 115 1.69 -18.99 6.94
CA ASP A 115 1.55 -19.85 5.77
C ASP A 115 0.24 -20.63 5.89
N ALA A 116 -0.63 -20.47 4.90
CA ALA A 116 -1.97 -21.09 4.93
C ALA A 116 -1.92 -22.62 4.84
N GLU A 117 -0.86 -23.21 4.30
CA GLU A 117 -0.68 -24.65 4.18
C GLU A 117 -0.10 -25.26 5.45
N GLN A 118 0.91 -24.61 6.03
CA GLN A 118 1.66 -25.16 7.15
C GLN A 118 1.24 -24.59 8.50
N GLY A 119 0.50 -23.48 8.53
CA GLY A 119 0.12 -22.77 9.75
C GLY A 119 1.30 -22.18 10.53
N ARG A 120 2.44 -21.99 9.88
CA ARG A 120 3.64 -21.41 10.48
C ARG A 120 3.74 -19.93 10.15
N GLU A 121 4.38 -19.19 11.04
CA GLU A 121 4.71 -17.80 10.82
C GLU A 121 5.49 -17.64 9.50
N ILE A 122 5.12 -16.61 8.71
CA ILE A 122 5.81 -16.29 7.46
C ILE A 122 7.10 -15.52 7.75
N ASP A 123 8.08 -15.69 6.88
CA ASP A 123 9.34 -14.97 6.97
C ASP A 123 9.16 -13.44 6.78
N VAL A 124 10.12 -12.67 7.24
CA VAL A 124 10.11 -11.21 7.11
C VAL A 124 10.15 -10.82 5.63
N VAL A 125 9.27 -9.90 5.25
CA VAL A 125 9.29 -9.31 3.90
C VAL A 125 10.64 -8.63 3.69
N ALA A 126 11.40 -9.09 2.69
CA ALA A 126 12.74 -8.61 2.39
C ALA A 126 12.90 -8.24 0.92
N ILE A 127 13.69 -7.20 0.66
CA ILE A 127 14.09 -6.84 -0.70
C ILE A 127 15.22 -7.77 -1.12
N ARG A 128 15.10 -8.36 -2.31
CA ARG A 128 16.10 -9.27 -2.86
C ARG A 128 16.65 -8.76 -4.18
N SER A 129 17.93 -8.98 -4.40
CA SER A 129 18.58 -8.81 -5.71
C SER A 129 18.13 -9.91 -6.67
N GLN A 130 18.45 -9.76 -7.96
CA GLN A 130 18.13 -10.78 -8.98
C GLN A 130 18.81 -12.13 -8.74
N ASP A 131 19.95 -12.16 -8.05
CA ASP A 131 20.67 -13.37 -7.63
C ASP A 131 20.13 -13.97 -6.30
N GLY A 132 19.08 -13.40 -5.74
CA GLY A 132 18.40 -13.88 -4.52
C GLY A 132 18.97 -13.35 -3.20
N ARG A 133 20.05 -12.60 -3.19
CA ARG A 133 20.63 -11.97 -1.98
C ARG A 133 19.62 -11.03 -1.33
N VAL A 134 19.47 -11.07 -0.02
CA VAL A 134 18.74 -10.06 0.76
C VAL A 134 19.54 -8.77 0.77
N LEU A 135 18.89 -7.66 0.43
CA LEU A 135 19.48 -6.32 0.37
C LEU A 135 19.07 -5.50 1.59
N GLY A 136 20.08 -4.88 2.24
CA GLY A 136 19.87 -3.88 3.27
C GLY A 136 19.88 -2.45 2.70
N PRO A 137 19.60 -1.42 3.55
CA PRO A 137 19.58 -0.03 3.09
C PRO A 137 20.83 0.44 2.34
N PRO A 138 22.06 0.06 2.72
CA PRO A 138 23.26 0.48 2.00
C PRO A 138 23.42 -0.21 0.63
N ASP A 139 22.72 -1.32 0.38
CA ASP A 139 22.82 -2.07 -0.88
C ASP A 139 21.87 -1.54 -1.96
N ILE A 140 21.02 -0.58 -1.63
CA ILE A 140 19.97 -0.07 -2.51
C ILE A 140 20.24 1.39 -2.82
N THR A 141 20.24 1.72 -4.11
CA THR A 141 20.35 3.10 -4.57
C THR A 141 19.27 3.43 -5.59
N ALA A 142 18.87 4.71 -5.63
CA ALA A 142 17.93 5.21 -6.61
C ALA A 142 18.70 5.88 -7.77
N ILE A 143 18.41 5.46 -9.00
CA ILE A 143 18.99 6.05 -10.20
C ILE A 143 17.90 6.87 -10.92
N PRO A 144 18.12 8.18 -11.14
CA PRO A 144 17.14 9.01 -11.84
C PRO A 144 17.03 8.62 -13.31
N ARG A 145 15.80 8.39 -13.80
CA ARG A 145 15.53 7.95 -15.18
C ARG A 145 15.07 9.08 -16.10
N THR A 146 14.60 10.20 -15.55
CA THR A 146 14.09 11.35 -16.30
C THR A 146 14.96 12.57 -16.08
N GLU A 147 14.94 13.53 -17.02
CA GLU A 147 15.69 14.80 -16.86
C GLU A 147 15.20 15.58 -15.64
N ALA A 148 13.91 15.59 -15.35
CA ALA A 148 13.36 16.22 -14.16
C ALA A 148 13.90 15.56 -12.87
N ALA A 149 13.99 14.22 -12.82
CA ALA A 149 14.57 13.51 -11.69
C ALA A 149 16.08 13.80 -11.56
N LYS A 150 16.83 13.84 -12.65
CA LYS A 150 18.26 14.20 -12.64
C LYS A 150 18.47 15.61 -12.10
N ALA A 151 17.69 16.58 -12.58
CA ALA A 151 17.76 17.96 -12.11
C ALA A 151 17.43 18.05 -10.60
N TYR A 152 16.41 17.33 -10.14
CA TYR A 152 16.06 17.25 -8.72
C TYR A 152 17.21 16.68 -7.88
N PHE A 153 17.80 15.57 -8.26
CA PHE A 153 18.94 14.96 -7.57
C PHE A 153 20.13 15.93 -7.52
N THR A 154 20.45 16.59 -8.63
CA THR A 154 21.54 17.58 -8.68
C THR A 154 21.27 18.75 -7.73
N SER A 155 20.04 19.22 -7.64
CA SER A 155 19.68 20.32 -6.73
C SER A 155 19.85 19.98 -5.25
N LEU A 156 19.70 18.69 -4.87
CA LEU A 156 19.88 18.22 -3.50
C LEU A 156 21.36 17.98 -3.14
N THR A 157 22.18 17.63 -4.12
CA THR A 157 23.60 17.30 -3.90
C THR A 157 24.52 18.52 -4.05
N THR A 158 24.03 19.61 -4.66
CA THR A 158 24.80 20.85 -4.77
C THR A 158 24.78 21.61 -3.44
N PRO A 159 25.94 21.93 -2.82
CA PRO A 159 25.99 22.71 -1.58
C PRO A 159 25.27 24.06 -1.79
N ARG A 160 24.29 24.38 -0.95
CA ARG A 160 23.71 25.73 -0.93
C ARG A 160 24.80 26.73 -0.60
N LYS A 161 25.12 27.64 -1.52
CA LYS A 161 25.96 28.79 -1.22
C LYS A 161 25.35 29.54 -0.03
N LYS A 162 26.11 29.70 1.06
CA LYS A 162 25.72 30.59 2.16
C LYS A 162 25.39 31.95 1.59
N PRO A 163 24.33 32.64 2.06
CA PRO A 163 24.14 34.08 1.73
C PRO A 163 25.40 34.81 2.12
N GLN A 164 25.95 35.60 1.20
CA GLN A 164 27.01 36.56 1.55
C GLN A 164 26.36 37.53 2.53
N GLU A 165 26.86 37.58 3.75
CA GLU A 165 26.58 38.66 4.68
C GLU A 165 27.17 39.92 4.02
N SER A 166 26.27 40.78 3.56
CA SER A 166 26.63 42.14 3.10
C SER A 166 27.01 42.98 4.32
N GLU A 167 28.25 43.35 4.40
CA GLU A 167 28.75 44.42 5.27
C GLU A 167 28.03 45.76 5.04
#